data_03b704f42813e5c3ee4571b4c47b495d
#
_entry.id   03b704f42813e5c3ee4571b4c47b495d
#
_cell.length_a   1.000
_cell.length_b   1.000
_cell.length_c   1.000
_cell.angle_alpha   90.00
_cell.angle_beta   90.00
_cell.angle_gamma   90.00
#
_symmetry.space_group_name_H-M   'P 1'
#
loop_
_entity.id
_entity.type
_entity.pdbx_description
1 polymer ?
#
loop_
_entity_poly.entity_id
_entity_poly.type
_entity_poly.pdbx_seq_one_letter_code
_entity_poly.pdbx_strand_id
1 'polypeptide(L)'
;MIKLNNVSKVYRTDTIETTALHHLDLEINKGEFISIMGPSGCGKSTLLNIVGLLDEPTEGSIMIDGSTISEYNTKSTAKFRNEKLGFIFQSFHLIPDLSVLDNVELPLLYRNIPAKQRREMALEALESVNLKNRVSHYPSQLSGGQKQRVAIARAIVGKPSVLLADEPTGNLDSVMGNEVMSILLRLNEEFDTTIVMVTHDENMAHKTHKLLRLFDGKQVG
;
A
#
# COMPACT_ATOMS: atom_id res chain seq x y z
N MET A 1 -9.10 0.74 13.34
CA MET A 1 -8.17 -0.09 12.54
C MET A 1 -6.76 0.49 12.55
N ILE A 2 -6.52 1.70 12.05
CA ILE A 2 -5.23 2.40 12.14
C ILE A 2 -5.44 3.67 12.96
N LYS A 3 -4.55 3.94 13.92
CA LYS A 3 -4.59 5.17 14.72
C LYS A 3 -3.18 5.72 14.87
N LEU A 4 -3.01 6.98 14.49
CA LEU A 4 -1.82 7.78 14.69
C LEU A 4 -2.12 8.78 15.79
N ASN A 5 -1.29 8.86 16.82
CA ASN A 5 -1.44 9.82 17.90
C ASN A 5 -0.20 10.71 17.93
N ASN A 6 -0.39 11.99 17.64
CA ASN A 6 0.63 13.04 17.71
C ASN A 6 1.93 12.67 16.94
N VAL A 7 1.80 12.09 15.74
CA VAL A 7 2.92 11.56 14.97
C VAL A 7 3.68 12.71 14.30
N SER A 8 4.97 12.77 14.56
CA SER A 8 5.93 13.67 13.90
C SER A 8 7.05 12.89 13.26
N LYS A 9 7.56 13.38 12.12
CA LYS A 9 8.74 12.81 11.45
C LYS A 9 9.70 13.92 11.04
N VAL A 10 10.92 13.81 11.56
CA VAL A 10 12.02 14.71 11.26
C VAL A 10 13.17 13.90 10.67
N TYR A 11 13.61 14.28 9.48
CA TYR A 11 14.83 13.74 8.87
C TYR A 11 15.99 14.68 9.18
N ARG A 12 17.09 14.14 9.67
CA ARG A 12 18.29 14.88 10.01
C ARG A 12 19.47 14.39 9.18
N THR A 13 20.15 15.33 8.56
CA THR A 13 21.48 15.15 8.00
C THR A 13 22.46 16.00 8.82
N ASP A 14 23.75 15.92 8.53
CA ASP A 14 24.77 16.66 9.27
C ASP A 14 24.56 18.19 9.24
N THR A 15 23.83 18.71 8.25
CA THR A 15 23.67 20.16 8.02
C THR A 15 22.22 20.62 7.89
N ILE A 16 21.27 19.72 7.73
CA ILE A 16 19.87 20.07 7.44
C ILE A 16 18.94 19.22 8.28
N GLU A 17 17.95 19.87 8.85
CA GLU A 17 16.81 19.23 9.50
C GLU A 17 15.54 19.53 8.67
N THR A 18 14.82 18.49 8.29
CA THR A 18 13.58 18.60 7.50
C THR A 18 12.46 17.90 8.25
N THR A 19 11.47 18.65 8.67
CA THR A 19 10.26 18.09 9.27
C THR A 19 9.28 17.69 8.16
N ALA A 20 9.05 16.40 8.03
CA ALA A 20 8.16 15.85 7.02
C ALA A 20 6.73 15.67 7.51
N LEU A 21 6.52 15.44 8.81
CA LEU A 21 5.21 15.38 9.46
C LEU A 21 5.24 16.13 10.80
N HIS A 22 4.16 16.88 11.07
CA HIS A 22 4.01 17.70 12.27
C HIS A 22 2.77 17.28 13.07
N HIS A 23 2.96 16.59 14.21
CA HIS A 23 1.93 16.32 15.21
C HIS A 23 0.60 15.84 14.58
N LEU A 24 0.70 14.84 13.69
CA LEU A 24 -0.44 14.35 12.94
C LEU A 24 -1.24 13.36 13.79
N ASP A 25 -2.53 13.63 13.93
CA ASP A 25 -3.52 12.70 14.47
C ASP A 25 -4.37 12.18 13.31
N LEU A 26 -4.51 10.87 13.20
CA LEU A 26 -5.30 10.24 12.14
C LEU A 26 -5.95 8.97 12.65
N GLU A 27 -7.22 8.81 12.37
CA GLU A 27 -7.95 7.57 12.63
C GLU A 27 -8.61 7.07 11.35
N ILE A 28 -8.35 5.78 11.04
CA ILE A 28 -8.90 5.06 9.89
C ILE A 28 -9.59 3.82 10.42
N ASN A 29 -10.89 3.71 10.15
CA ASN A 29 -11.70 2.59 10.56
C ASN A 29 -11.46 1.36 9.67
N LYS A 30 -11.85 0.19 10.16
CA LYS A 30 -11.83 -1.03 9.36
C LYS A 30 -12.78 -0.89 8.17
N GLY A 31 -12.38 -1.36 7.01
CA GLY A 31 -13.15 -1.25 5.76
C GLY A 31 -13.21 0.17 5.17
N GLU A 32 -12.53 1.15 5.78
CA GLU A 32 -12.51 2.51 5.24
C GLU A 32 -11.50 2.60 4.07
N PHE A 33 -11.89 3.24 2.97
CA PHE A 33 -11.01 3.60 1.88
C PHE A 33 -10.74 5.09 1.95
N ILE A 34 -9.51 5.48 2.27
CA ILE A 34 -9.13 6.90 2.35
C ILE A 34 -8.11 7.26 1.26
N SER A 35 -8.20 8.50 0.78
CA SER A 35 -7.19 9.13 -0.06
C SER A 35 -6.45 10.22 0.69
N ILE A 36 -5.14 10.27 0.50
CA ILE A 36 -4.25 11.31 1.02
C ILE A 36 -3.75 12.13 -0.16
N MET A 37 -4.08 13.42 -0.16
CA MET A 37 -3.69 14.37 -1.21
C MET A 37 -2.85 15.51 -0.66
N GLY A 38 -2.13 16.16 -1.55
CA GLY A 38 -1.33 17.36 -1.25
C GLY A 38 -0.22 17.57 -2.27
N PRO A 39 0.46 18.73 -2.25
CA PRO A 39 1.54 19.03 -3.18
C PRO A 39 2.73 18.07 -3.04
N SER A 40 3.62 18.06 -4.03
CA SER A 40 4.85 17.27 -3.94
C SER A 40 5.68 17.72 -2.72
N GLY A 41 6.27 16.76 -2.00
CA GLY A 41 7.08 17.04 -0.83
C GLY A 41 6.32 17.32 0.47
N CYS A 42 4.98 17.35 0.50
CA CYS A 42 4.22 17.68 1.71
C CYS A 42 4.13 16.55 2.76
N GLY A 43 4.83 15.41 2.58
CA GLY A 43 4.89 14.33 3.57
C GLY A 43 4.00 13.10 3.28
N LYS A 44 3.29 13.01 2.14
CA LYS A 44 2.38 11.89 1.82
C LYS A 44 3.06 10.51 1.85
N SER A 45 4.15 10.35 1.10
CA SER A 45 4.90 9.07 1.07
C SER A 45 5.56 8.78 2.42
N THR A 46 5.98 9.81 3.17
CA THR A 46 6.46 9.65 4.55
C THR A 46 5.35 9.09 5.44
N LEU A 47 4.15 9.65 5.38
CA LEU A 47 3.00 9.15 6.13
C LEU A 47 2.67 7.69 5.74
N LEU A 48 2.66 7.39 4.44
CA LEU A 48 2.40 6.04 3.95
C LEU A 48 3.47 5.04 4.43
N ASN A 49 4.75 5.43 4.43
CA ASN A 49 5.86 4.61 4.92
C ASN A 49 5.77 4.34 6.42
N ILE A 50 5.37 5.35 7.20
CA ILE A 50 5.17 5.21 8.65
C ILE A 50 4.00 4.26 8.94
N VAL A 51 2.84 4.45 8.29
CA VAL A 51 1.71 3.53 8.40
C VAL A 51 2.09 2.12 7.91
N GLY A 52 2.94 2.05 6.90
CA GLY A 52 3.48 0.82 6.33
C GLY A 52 4.55 0.12 7.18
N LEU A 53 4.97 0.73 8.30
CA LEU A 53 6.07 0.23 9.13
C LEU A 53 7.38 0.05 8.35
N LEU A 54 7.57 0.86 7.33
CA LEU A 54 8.81 0.95 6.54
C LEU A 54 9.75 2.02 7.09
N ASP A 55 9.20 2.96 7.85
CA ASP A 55 9.91 4.01 8.58
C ASP A 55 9.28 4.18 9.96
N GLU A 56 10.02 4.73 10.91
CA GLU A 56 9.54 4.99 12.27
C GLU A 56 9.25 6.48 12.48
N PRO A 57 8.25 6.86 13.26
CA PRO A 57 8.03 8.23 13.62
C PRO A 57 9.16 8.71 14.54
N THR A 58 9.49 10.02 14.51
CA THR A 58 10.41 10.63 15.47
C THR A 58 9.73 10.83 16.82
N GLU A 59 8.43 11.13 16.80
CA GLU A 59 7.59 11.30 17.98
C GLU A 59 6.18 10.76 17.71
N GLY A 60 5.45 10.48 18.79
CA GLY A 60 4.09 9.96 18.73
C GLY A 60 4.03 8.43 18.70
N SER A 61 2.87 7.88 18.39
CA SER A 61 2.64 6.43 18.38
C SER A 61 1.70 6.00 17.27
N ILE A 62 1.88 4.74 16.85
CA ILE A 62 1.03 4.11 15.84
C ILE A 62 0.40 2.87 16.45
N MET A 63 -0.89 2.71 16.20
CA MET A 63 -1.64 1.49 16.51
C MET A 63 -2.25 0.95 15.21
N ILE A 64 -2.08 -0.34 14.93
CA ILE A 64 -2.69 -1.01 13.79
C ILE A 64 -3.35 -2.28 14.29
N ASP A 65 -4.64 -2.46 13.97
CA ASP A 65 -5.43 -3.64 14.34
C ASP A 65 -5.39 -3.94 15.86
N GLY A 66 -5.46 -2.87 16.68
CA GLY A 66 -5.41 -2.96 18.15
C GLY A 66 -4.00 -3.18 18.73
N SER A 67 -2.98 -3.36 17.90
CA SER A 67 -1.59 -3.53 18.34
C SER A 67 -0.84 -2.21 18.25
N THR A 68 -0.31 -1.73 19.39
CA THR A 68 0.60 -0.58 19.42
C THR A 68 1.97 -1.03 18.92
N ILE A 69 2.51 -0.30 17.95
CA ILE A 69 3.84 -0.56 17.40
C ILE A 69 4.85 0.21 18.25
N SER A 70 5.64 -0.49 19.04
CA SER A 70 6.65 0.08 19.95
C SER A 70 8.08 -0.17 19.47
N GLU A 71 8.28 -1.15 18.59
CA GLU A 71 9.58 -1.53 18.06
C GLU A 71 9.53 -1.63 16.54
N TYR A 72 10.46 -0.96 15.87
CA TYR A 72 10.60 -0.96 14.42
C TYR A 72 11.83 -1.78 14.04
N ASN A 73 11.89 -2.23 12.79
CA ASN A 73 13.02 -3.01 12.23
C ASN A 73 13.31 -4.34 12.96
N THR A 74 12.33 -4.92 13.65
CA THR A 74 12.43 -6.23 14.31
C THR A 74 11.84 -7.34 13.44
N LYS A 75 12.16 -8.59 13.77
CA LYS A 75 11.54 -9.76 13.11
C LYS A 75 10.01 -9.79 13.32
N SER A 76 9.55 -9.37 14.49
CA SER A 76 8.11 -9.29 14.81
C SER A 76 7.39 -8.26 13.94
N THR A 77 7.96 -7.06 13.78
CA THR A 77 7.42 -6.01 12.93
C THR A 77 7.43 -6.42 11.45
N ALA A 78 8.52 -7.06 10.98
CA ALA A 78 8.59 -7.60 9.62
C ALA A 78 7.52 -8.68 9.36
N LYS A 79 7.29 -9.56 10.35
CA LYS A 79 6.23 -10.57 10.28
C LYS A 79 4.85 -9.92 10.27
N PHE A 80 4.59 -8.96 11.17
CA PHE A 80 3.33 -8.22 11.22
C PHE A 80 3.05 -7.51 9.88
N ARG A 81 4.05 -6.80 9.33
CA ARG A 81 3.95 -6.15 8.03
C ARG A 81 3.59 -7.14 6.92
N ASN A 82 4.29 -8.29 6.86
CA ASN A 82 4.00 -9.32 5.86
C ASN A 82 2.59 -9.92 6.00
N GLU A 83 2.09 -10.09 7.23
CA GLU A 83 0.78 -10.70 7.48
C GLU A 83 -0.39 -9.73 7.32
N LYS A 84 -0.22 -8.46 7.71
CA LYS A 84 -1.30 -7.49 7.86
C LYS A 84 -1.35 -6.42 6.77
N LEU A 85 -0.22 -6.13 6.11
CA LEU A 85 -0.10 -5.03 5.17
C LEU A 85 0.19 -5.55 3.76
N GLY A 86 -0.47 -4.97 2.76
CA GLY A 86 -0.16 -5.13 1.35
C GLY A 86 0.29 -3.78 0.76
N PHE A 87 1.27 -3.80 -0.15
CA PHE A 87 1.83 -2.59 -0.74
C PHE A 87 1.64 -2.58 -2.26
N ILE A 88 1.15 -1.46 -2.77
CA ILE A 88 1.00 -1.17 -4.19
C ILE A 88 1.78 0.12 -4.46
N PHE A 89 2.75 0.07 -5.37
CA PHE A 89 3.62 1.20 -5.70
C PHE A 89 3.36 1.71 -7.12
N GLN A 90 3.62 2.98 -7.35
CA GLN A 90 3.53 3.63 -8.65
C GLN A 90 4.40 2.93 -9.71
N SER A 91 5.62 2.51 -9.35
CA SER A 91 6.58 1.85 -10.25
C SER A 91 6.46 0.33 -10.27
N PHE A 92 5.33 -0.24 -9.82
CA PHE A 92 5.00 -1.68 -9.80
C PHE A 92 5.95 -2.54 -8.92
N HIS A 93 7.24 -2.27 -8.91
CA HIS A 93 8.31 -3.01 -8.22
C HIS A 93 8.22 -4.53 -8.43
N LEU A 94 7.96 -4.96 -9.67
CA LEU A 94 8.03 -6.36 -10.06
C LEU A 94 9.48 -6.77 -10.28
N ILE A 95 9.83 -8.00 -9.89
CA ILE A 95 11.15 -8.56 -10.15
C ILE A 95 11.18 -9.03 -11.61
N PRO A 96 12.04 -8.45 -12.48
CA PRO A 96 11.99 -8.70 -13.93
C PRO A 96 12.24 -10.17 -14.32
N ASP A 97 13.10 -10.85 -13.55
CA ASP A 97 13.53 -12.23 -13.82
C ASP A 97 12.58 -13.30 -13.26
N LEU A 98 11.53 -12.89 -12.56
CA LEU A 98 10.49 -13.77 -12.06
C LEU A 98 9.25 -13.72 -12.95
N SER A 99 8.59 -14.88 -13.11
CA SER A 99 7.30 -14.92 -13.78
C SER A 99 6.24 -14.10 -13.01
N VAL A 100 5.12 -13.82 -13.64
CA VAL A 100 3.95 -13.20 -13.02
C VAL A 100 3.52 -13.97 -11.78
N LEU A 101 3.44 -15.30 -11.89
CA LEU A 101 3.03 -16.15 -10.77
C LEU A 101 4.04 -16.07 -9.61
N ASP A 102 5.34 -16.16 -9.92
CA ASP A 102 6.38 -16.12 -8.90
C ASP A 102 6.45 -14.74 -8.21
N ASN A 103 6.24 -13.65 -8.95
CA ASN A 103 6.12 -12.30 -8.37
C ASN A 103 4.98 -12.22 -7.36
N VAL A 104 3.83 -12.82 -7.67
CA VAL A 104 2.66 -12.81 -6.77
C VAL A 104 2.87 -13.73 -5.58
N GLU A 105 3.57 -14.86 -5.74
CA GLU A 105 3.86 -15.82 -4.67
C GLU A 105 4.87 -15.30 -3.63
N LEU A 106 5.71 -14.32 -3.98
CA LEU A 106 6.82 -13.81 -3.16
C LEU A 106 6.47 -13.53 -1.68
N PRO A 107 5.40 -12.79 -1.33
CA PRO A 107 5.08 -12.51 0.07
C PRO A 107 4.80 -13.78 0.88
N LEU A 108 4.32 -14.83 0.25
CA LEU A 108 3.97 -16.09 0.89
C LEU A 108 5.18 -16.97 1.21
N LEU A 109 6.35 -16.72 0.57
CA LEU A 109 7.59 -17.44 0.86
C LEU A 109 8.07 -17.22 2.30
N TYR A 110 7.71 -16.09 2.89
CA TYR A 110 8.06 -15.75 4.28
C TYR A 110 7.07 -16.28 5.31
N ARG A 111 6.04 -17.02 4.86
CA ARG A 111 5.03 -17.66 5.70
C ARG A 111 5.23 -19.18 5.68
N ASN A 112 4.89 -19.85 6.77
CA ASN A 112 4.94 -21.32 6.83
C ASN A 112 3.78 -21.97 6.06
N ILE A 113 3.70 -21.71 4.74
CA ILE A 113 2.66 -22.22 3.84
C ILE A 113 3.31 -23.20 2.86
N PRO A 114 2.77 -24.40 2.68
CA PRO A 114 3.28 -25.38 1.69
C PRO A 114 3.27 -24.81 0.28
N ALA A 115 4.28 -25.16 -0.54
CA ALA A 115 4.44 -24.62 -1.90
C ALA A 115 3.21 -24.77 -2.78
N LYS A 116 2.54 -25.93 -2.70
CA LYS A 116 1.29 -26.16 -3.46
C LYS A 116 0.22 -25.13 -3.10
N GLN A 117 0.01 -24.90 -1.81
CA GLN A 117 -0.99 -23.96 -1.32
C GLN A 117 -0.64 -22.50 -1.68
N ARG A 118 0.67 -22.11 -1.60
CA ARG A 118 1.11 -20.77 -2.03
C ARG A 118 0.76 -20.53 -3.50
N ARG A 119 1.03 -21.55 -4.34
CA ARG A 119 0.74 -21.46 -5.78
C ARG A 119 -0.76 -21.34 -6.06
N GLU A 120 -1.60 -22.08 -5.33
CA GLU A 120 -3.06 -21.97 -5.43
C GLU A 120 -3.54 -20.56 -5.03
N MET A 121 -3.06 -20.03 -3.91
CA MET A 121 -3.38 -18.66 -3.47
C MET A 121 -2.93 -17.59 -4.49
N ALA A 122 -1.76 -17.76 -5.10
CA ALA A 122 -1.26 -16.83 -6.13
C ALA A 122 -2.11 -16.88 -7.40
N LEU A 123 -2.58 -18.06 -7.81
CA LEU A 123 -3.50 -18.22 -8.92
C LEU A 123 -4.86 -17.56 -8.66
N GLU A 124 -5.42 -17.72 -7.46
CA GLU A 124 -6.66 -17.05 -7.04
C GLU A 124 -6.51 -15.53 -7.06
N ALA A 125 -5.39 -15.01 -6.54
CA ALA A 125 -5.11 -13.58 -6.56
C ALA A 125 -4.98 -13.04 -8.00
N LEU A 126 -4.33 -13.78 -8.91
CA LEU A 126 -4.23 -13.41 -10.32
C LEU A 126 -5.59 -13.48 -11.05
N GLU A 127 -6.44 -14.43 -10.69
CA GLU A 127 -7.79 -14.52 -11.21
C GLU A 127 -8.65 -13.31 -10.80
N SER A 128 -8.54 -12.86 -9.55
CA SER A 128 -9.28 -11.69 -9.04
C SER A 128 -8.93 -10.38 -9.76
N VAL A 129 -7.76 -10.30 -10.41
CA VAL A 129 -7.34 -9.14 -11.22
C VAL A 129 -7.37 -9.42 -12.72
N ASN A 130 -8.03 -10.49 -13.17
CA ASN A 130 -8.19 -10.91 -14.58
C ASN A 130 -6.84 -11.17 -15.29
N LEU A 131 -5.87 -11.82 -14.62
CA LEU A 131 -4.55 -12.16 -15.18
C LEU A 131 -4.21 -13.65 -15.10
N LYS A 132 -5.19 -14.54 -14.89
CA LYS A 132 -4.97 -16.00 -14.83
C LYS A 132 -4.31 -16.55 -16.09
N ASN A 133 -4.56 -15.94 -17.25
CA ASN A 133 -3.97 -16.33 -18.53
C ASN A 133 -2.54 -15.80 -18.76
N ARG A 134 -1.96 -15.09 -17.78
CA ARG A 134 -0.63 -14.47 -17.86
C ARG A 134 0.38 -15.04 -16.85
N VAL A 135 0.04 -16.12 -16.16
CA VAL A 135 0.83 -16.70 -15.06
C VAL A 135 2.30 -16.99 -15.39
N SER A 136 2.58 -17.44 -16.62
CA SER A 136 3.92 -17.77 -17.10
C SER A 136 4.64 -16.63 -17.81
N HIS A 137 3.99 -15.46 -17.97
CA HIS A 137 4.63 -14.28 -18.58
C HIS A 137 5.62 -13.64 -17.60
N TYR A 138 6.54 -12.86 -18.16
CA TYR A 138 7.47 -12.02 -17.42
C TYR A 138 7.04 -10.55 -17.47
N PRO A 139 7.46 -9.69 -16.52
CA PRO A 139 7.10 -8.29 -16.49
C PRO A 139 7.37 -7.53 -17.81
N SER A 140 8.45 -7.89 -18.52
CA SER A 140 8.79 -7.30 -19.82
C SER A 140 7.74 -7.54 -20.92
N GLN A 141 6.90 -8.53 -20.75
CA GLN A 141 5.87 -8.95 -21.72
C GLN A 141 4.49 -8.34 -21.41
N LEU A 142 4.40 -7.47 -20.41
CA LEU A 142 3.14 -6.92 -19.92
C LEU A 142 3.03 -5.42 -20.20
N SER A 143 1.80 -4.96 -20.48
CA SER A 143 1.48 -3.52 -20.48
C SER A 143 1.60 -2.92 -19.06
N GLY A 144 1.65 -1.58 -18.95
CA GLY A 144 1.69 -0.88 -17.66
C GLY A 144 0.52 -1.25 -16.74
N GLY A 145 -0.70 -1.25 -17.27
CA GLY A 145 -1.89 -1.66 -16.50
C GLY A 145 -1.87 -3.14 -16.09
N GLN A 146 -1.31 -4.03 -16.92
CA GLN A 146 -1.12 -5.43 -16.53
C GLN A 146 -0.09 -5.57 -15.42
N LYS A 147 1.04 -4.84 -15.48
CA LYS A 147 2.06 -4.81 -14.42
C LYS A 147 1.46 -4.34 -13.09
N GLN A 148 0.63 -3.29 -13.13
CA GLN A 148 -0.04 -2.79 -11.93
C GLN A 148 -1.03 -3.81 -11.35
N ARG A 149 -1.78 -4.51 -12.20
CA ARG A 149 -2.67 -5.59 -11.74
C ARG A 149 -1.88 -6.75 -11.12
N VAL A 150 -0.70 -7.11 -11.63
CA VAL A 150 0.20 -8.07 -10.97
C VAL A 150 0.68 -7.56 -9.62
N ALA A 151 1.05 -6.28 -9.51
CA ALA A 151 1.44 -5.67 -8.23
C ALA A 151 0.29 -5.68 -7.21
N ILE A 152 -0.95 -5.45 -7.65
CA ILE A 152 -2.14 -5.58 -6.80
C ILE A 152 -2.33 -7.04 -6.37
N ALA A 153 -2.28 -8.01 -7.29
CA ALA A 153 -2.40 -9.42 -6.94
C ALA A 153 -1.35 -9.85 -5.91
N ARG A 154 -0.10 -9.40 -6.05
CA ARG A 154 0.97 -9.61 -5.07
C ARG A 154 0.64 -8.98 -3.72
N ALA A 155 0.05 -7.78 -3.71
CA ALA A 155 -0.31 -7.11 -2.46
C ALA A 155 -1.41 -7.84 -1.70
N ILE A 156 -2.39 -8.45 -2.41
CA ILE A 156 -3.57 -9.09 -1.79
C ILE A 156 -3.42 -10.59 -1.55
N VAL A 157 -2.41 -11.26 -2.12
CA VAL A 157 -2.26 -12.72 -2.07
C VAL A 157 -2.28 -13.27 -0.65
N GLY A 158 -1.75 -12.51 0.30
CA GLY A 158 -1.72 -12.84 1.72
C GLY A 158 -3.00 -12.48 2.48
N LYS A 159 -4.02 -11.95 1.82
CA LYS A 159 -5.26 -11.44 2.42
C LYS A 159 -4.97 -10.45 3.56
N PRO A 160 -4.24 -9.34 3.28
CA PRO A 160 -3.89 -8.36 4.29
C PRO A 160 -5.14 -7.63 4.79
N SER A 161 -5.07 -7.10 6.02
CA SER A 161 -6.13 -6.26 6.58
C SER A 161 -6.12 -4.83 6.02
N VAL A 162 -4.94 -4.38 5.57
CA VAL A 162 -4.70 -3.03 5.05
C VAL A 162 -3.94 -3.08 3.74
N LEU A 163 -4.40 -2.33 2.75
CA LEU A 163 -3.66 -2.03 1.52
C LEU A 163 -3.15 -0.58 1.55
N LEU A 164 -1.87 -0.42 1.29
CA LEU A 164 -1.20 0.86 1.18
C LEU A 164 -0.83 1.08 -0.30
N ALA A 165 -1.39 2.10 -0.93
CA ALA A 165 -1.22 2.37 -2.34
C ALA A 165 -0.57 3.74 -2.56
N ASP A 166 0.67 3.75 -3.02
CA ASP A 166 1.40 4.97 -3.37
C ASP A 166 1.24 5.26 -4.87
N GLU A 167 0.41 6.22 -5.20
CA GLU A 167 0.09 6.65 -6.57
C GLU A 167 -0.22 5.48 -7.52
N PRO A 168 -1.18 4.61 -7.21
CA PRO A 168 -1.38 3.35 -7.94
C PRO A 168 -1.77 3.51 -9.41
N THR A 169 -2.18 4.71 -9.81
CA THR A 169 -2.59 5.04 -11.18
C THR A 169 -1.66 6.04 -11.87
N GLY A 170 -0.63 6.53 -11.16
CA GLY A 170 0.20 7.65 -11.61
C GLY A 170 1.02 7.41 -12.89
N ASN A 171 1.31 6.16 -13.25
CA ASN A 171 2.04 5.78 -14.46
C ASN A 171 1.12 5.15 -15.54
N LEU A 172 -0.19 5.35 -15.44
CA LEU A 172 -1.18 4.74 -16.33
C LEU A 172 -1.98 5.81 -17.08
N ASP A 173 -2.47 5.45 -18.26
CA ASP A 173 -3.48 6.28 -18.93
C ASP A 173 -4.81 6.23 -18.16
N SER A 174 -5.74 7.11 -18.51
CA SER A 174 -7.01 7.27 -17.81
C SER A 174 -7.89 6.00 -17.84
N VAL A 175 -7.84 5.21 -18.92
CA VAL A 175 -8.62 3.98 -19.06
C VAL A 175 -8.08 2.93 -18.08
N MET A 176 -6.78 2.66 -18.14
CA MET A 176 -6.12 1.70 -17.23
C MET A 176 -6.13 2.15 -15.78
N GLY A 177 -6.03 3.46 -15.52
CA GLY A 177 -6.17 4.03 -14.17
C GLY A 177 -7.57 3.76 -13.59
N ASN A 178 -8.63 3.92 -14.40
CA ASN A 178 -9.99 3.59 -13.96
C ASN A 178 -10.18 2.08 -13.71
N GLU A 179 -9.57 1.20 -14.52
CA GLU A 179 -9.60 -0.25 -14.29
C GLU A 179 -8.94 -0.60 -12.95
N VAL A 180 -7.77 -0.04 -12.67
CA VAL A 180 -7.05 -0.23 -11.39
C VAL A 180 -7.89 0.26 -10.23
N MET A 181 -8.48 1.45 -10.34
CA MET A 181 -9.33 2.00 -9.28
C MET A 181 -10.58 1.14 -9.05
N SER A 182 -11.20 0.61 -10.10
CA SER A 182 -12.34 -0.32 -9.98
C SER A 182 -11.96 -1.61 -9.24
N ILE A 183 -10.73 -2.12 -9.43
CA ILE A 183 -10.23 -3.26 -8.66
C ILE A 183 -10.09 -2.90 -7.19
N LEU A 184 -9.52 -1.74 -6.85
CA LEU A 184 -9.34 -1.29 -5.46
C LEU A 184 -10.70 -1.09 -4.76
N LEU A 185 -11.67 -0.46 -5.43
CA LEU A 185 -13.03 -0.29 -4.90
C LEU A 185 -13.67 -1.64 -4.62
N ARG A 186 -13.60 -2.58 -5.55
CA ARG A 186 -14.13 -3.93 -5.37
C ARG A 186 -13.46 -4.66 -4.20
N LEU A 187 -12.14 -4.56 -4.04
CA LEU A 187 -11.42 -5.15 -2.91
C LEU A 187 -11.88 -4.57 -1.57
N ASN A 188 -12.17 -3.29 -1.53
CA ASN A 188 -12.70 -2.63 -0.35
C ASN A 188 -14.13 -3.09 -0.05
N GLU A 189 -15.03 -3.07 -1.04
CA GLU A 189 -16.46 -3.36 -0.86
C GLU A 189 -16.74 -4.85 -0.59
N GLU A 190 -16.10 -5.76 -1.34
CA GLU A 190 -16.37 -7.20 -1.24
C GLU A 190 -15.61 -7.90 -0.10
N PHE A 191 -14.42 -7.40 0.27
CA PHE A 191 -13.55 -8.06 1.24
C PHE A 191 -13.33 -7.25 2.52
N ASP A 192 -14.02 -6.10 2.69
CA ASP A 192 -13.88 -5.22 3.86
C ASP A 192 -12.41 -4.81 4.10
N THR A 193 -11.61 -4.72 3.02
CA THR A 193 -10.20 -4.37 3.08
C THR A 193 -10.03 -2.88 3.31
N THR A 194 -9.33 -2.48 4.36
CA THR A 194 -8.99 -1.07 4.60
C THR A 194 -7.96 -0.61 3.59
N ILE A 195 -8.19 0.53 2.92
CA ILE A 195 -7.26 1.04 1.89
C ILE A 195 -6.83 2.46 2.23
N VAL A 196 -5.51 2.69 2.19
CA VAL A 196 -4.90 4.02 2.29
C VAL A 196 -4.18 4.32 0.99
N MET A 197 -4.69 5.26 0.22
CA MET A 197 -4.14 5.62 -1.08
C MET A 197 -3.56 7.03 -1.05
N VAL A 198 -2.33 7.18 -1.50
CA VAL A 198 -1.75 8.47 -1.85
C VAL A 198 -2.01 8.72 -3.33
N THR A 199 -2.52 9.89 -3.67
CA THR A 199 -2.72 10.30 -5.07
C THR A 199 -2.67 11.82 -5.20
N HIS A 200 -2.30 12.30 -6.40
CA HIS A 200 -2.43 13.69 -6.80
C HIS A 200 -3.62 13.90 -7.76
N ASP A 201 -4.32 12.83 -8.16
CA ASP A 201 -5.49 12.87 -9.04
C ASP A 201 -6.77 13.04 -8.20
N GLU A 202 -7.40 14.22 -8.32
CA GLU A 202 -8.64 14.53 -7.61
C GLU A 202 -9.80 13.61 -8.02
N ASN A 203 -9.88 13.21 -9.29
CA ASN A 203 -10.94 12.33 -9.75
C ASN A 203 -10.85 10.94 -9.10
N MET A 204 -9.63 10.44 -8.88
CA MET A 204 -9.43 9.17 -8.18
C MET A 204 -9.69 9.31 -6.68
N ALA A 205 -9.26 10.43 -6.09
CA ALA A 205 -9.48 10.70 -4.66
C ALA A 205 -10.96 10.82 -4.30
N HIS A 206 -11.77 11.45 -5.15
CA HIS A 206 -13.22 11.58 -4.92
C HIS A 206 -14.01 10.26 -4.98
N LYS A 207 -13.41 9.18 -5.45
CA LYS A 207 -14.02 7.84 -5.45
C LYS A 207 -13.90 7.12 -4.10
N THR A 208 -13.14 7.68 -3.15
CA THR A 208 -12.90 7.07 -1.84
C THR A 208 -13.84 7.65 -0.77
N HIS A 209 -13.97 6.96 0.37
CA HIS A 209 -14.90 7.35 1.43
C HIS A 209 -14.49 8.63 2.14
N LYS A 210 -13.17 8.89 2.23
CA LYS A 210 -12.62 10.04 2.97
C LYS A 210 -11.40 10.59 2.24
N LEU A 211 -11.32 11.91 2.19
CA LEU A 211 -10.18 12.63 1.64
C LEU A 211 -9.45 13.35 2.77
N LEU A 212 -8.18 13.02 2.94
CA LEU A 212 -7.24 13.74 3.81
C LEU A 212 -6.39 14.66 2.94
N ARG A 213 -6.39 15.95 3.24
CA ARG A 213 -5.46 16.90 2.60
C ARG A 213 -4.26 17.14 3.51
N LEU A 214 -3.05 16.97 2.95
CA LEU A 214 -1.79 17.21 3.64
C LEU A 214 -1.10 18.42 3.02
N PHE A 215 -0.64 19.34 3.87
CA PHE A 215 0.15 20.50 3.46
C PHE A 215 1.26 20.74 4.49
N ASP A 216 2.53 20.78 4.03
CA ASP A 216 3.71 20.97 4.88
C ASP A 216 3.71 20.07 6.15
N GLY A 217 3.42 18.78 5.95
CA GLY A 217 3.41 17.81 7.03
C GLY A 217 2.22 17.87 7.98
N LYS A 218 1.21 18.70 7.71
CA LYS A 218 0.01 18.89 8.55
C LYS A 218 -1.25 18.53 7.78
N GLN A 219 -2.23 18.01 8.51
CA GLN A 219 -3.57 17.87 7.97
C GLN A 219 -4.22 19.26 7.84
N VAL A 220 -4.83 19.51 6.68
CA VAL A 220 -5.57 20.75 6.39
C VAL A 220 -6.98 20.39 5.86
N GLY A 221 -8.00 20.97 6.41
CA GLY A 221 -9.43 20.84 6.02
C GLY A 221 -10.12 19.69 6.68
#